data_6e5a0f04e6f57146664573f1f698a879
#
_entry.id   6e5a0f04e6f57146664573f1f698a879
#
_cell.length_a   1.000
_cell.length_b   1.000
_cell.length_c   1.000
_cell.angle_alpha   90.00
_cell.angle_beta   90.00
_cell.angle_gamma   90.00
#
_symmetry.space_group_name_H-M   'P 1'
#
loop_
_entity.id
_entity.type
_entity.pdbx_description
1 polymer ?
#
loop_
_entity_poly.entity_id
_entity_poly.type
_entity_poly.pdbx_seq_one_letter_code
_entity_poly.pdbx_strand_id
1 'polypeptide(L)'
;MIAPGPLDQRTGGYLYDARICEGLTALGWDVITHGLEGTFPEGDTRAESSLDLTLSAISEGALVVLDGLAMSSLPAPLRAHRDRLRLIALIHHPLADETGLDEAERARLTRLETESLDQCAGAIVTSAFTARRLVAYGVPDSRVRVVLPGTDPGRAAVGPAAGEPPRLLCVGSLTPRKGHDVLVRALARIASLSWSCDCVGGLKHAPEHADSVLELTRSLGLEDRIGFSGELEAAELDEHYHTASIFVLATHYEGYGMVLAEALARGLPVVSTTGGAVPDTVPDGAGVLVPPGDERALAEALHALLSGPEGAVRLAKLAEGSLRHGRSLPTWDDASLAFERAVQELSAGV
;
A
#
# COMPACT_ATOMS: atom_id res chain seq x y z
N MET A 1 -8.33 5.31 17.60
CA MET A 1 -7.30 4.83 16.68
C MET A 1 -5.93 5.11 17.27
N ILE A 2 -5.04 4.10 17.30
CA ILE A 2 -3.67 4.23 17.81
C ILE A 2 -2.72 3.84 16.68
N ALA A 3 -1.74 4.71 16.35
CA ALA A 3 -0.73 4.51 15.32
C ALA A 3 0.63 5.07 15.79
N PRO A 4 1.76 4.74 15.14
CA PRO A 4 3.06 5.36 15.44
C PRO A 4 3.10 6.82 14.97
N GLY A 5 3.31 7.76 15.88
CA GLY A 5 3.33 9.19 15.54
C GLY A 5 1.99 9.74 15.03
N PRO A 6 1.98 10.93 14.42
CA PRO A 6 0.78 11.55 13.88
C PRO A 6 0.29 10.87 12.59
N LEU A 7 -1.02 10.94 12.30
CA LEU A 7 -1.63 10.30 11.13
C LEU A 7 -1.46 11.09 9.80
N ASP A 8 -0.81 12.24 9.81
CA ASP A 8 -0.57 13.08 8.64
C ASP A 8 0.62 12.64 7.77
N GLN A 9 1.21 11.48 8.06
CA GLN A 9 2.29 10.91 7.27
C GLN A 9 1.79 10.42 5.91
N ARG A 10 2.56 10.71 4.84
CA ARG A 10 2.16 10.43 3.44
C ARG A 10 2.55 9.01 2.99
N THR A 11 2.11 7.98 3.71
CA THR A 11 2.19 6.58 3.26
C THR A 11 0.80 5.97 3.14
N GLY A 12 0.67 4.87 2.37
CA GLY A 12 -0.64 4.26 2.12
C GLY A 12 -1.37 3.82 3.38
N GLY A 13 -0.67 3.27 4.40
CA GLY A 13 -1.27 2.87 5.67
C GLY A 13 -1.83 4.07 6.44
N TYR A 14 -1.01 5.09 6.65
CA TYR A 14 -1.44 6.32 7.34
C TYR A 14 -2.57 7.06 6.62
N LEU A 15 -2.54 7.09 5.29
CA LEU A 15 -3.63 7.68 4.51
C LEU A 15 -4.94 6.89 4.72
N TYR A 16 -4.87 5.56 4.73
CA TYR A 16 -6.04 4.73 5.04
C TYR A 16 -6.57 5.04 6.44
N ASP A 17 -5.72 5.04 7.45
CA ASP A 17 -6.09 5.29 8.84
C ASP A 17 -6.75 6.66 9.02
N ALA A 18 -6.16 7.71 8.42
CA ALA A 18 -6.69 9.06 8.48
C ALA A 18 -8.09 9.15 7.82
N ARG A 19 -8.24 8.59 6.61
CA ARG A 19 -9.51 8.60 5.86
C ARG A 19 -10.60 7.80 6.58
N ILE A 20 -10.26 6.68 7.20
CA ILE A 20 -11.21 5.91 8.02
C ILE A 20 -11.63 6.71 9.26
N CYS A 21 -10.70 7.38 9.95
CA CYS A 21 -11.04 8.25 11.09
C CYS A 21 -11.97 9.40 10.69
N GLU A 22 -11.71 10.06 9.56
CA GLU A 22 -12.56 11.10 8.98
C GLU A 22 -13.96 10.57 8.66
N GLY A 23 -14.04 9.42 7.99
CA GLY A 23 -15.30 8.79 7.59
C GLY A 23 -16.12 8.33 8.80
N LEU A 24 -15.51 7.71 9.81
CA LEU A 24 -16.20 7.34 11.04
C LEU A 24 -16.73 8.58 11.79
N THR A 25 -15.95 9.66 11.81
CA THR A 25 -16.41 10.95 12.41
C THR A 25 -17.63 11.49 11.64
N ALA A 26 -17.62 11.43 10.32
CA ALA A 26 -18.78 11.81 9.50
C ALA A 26 -20.01 10.92 9.74
N LEU A 27 -19.81 9.66 10.11
CA LEU A 27 -20.87 8.73 10.53
C LEU A 27 -21.35 8.93 11.97
N GLY A 28 -20.78 9.91 12.70
CA GLY A 28 -21.21 10.31 14.05
C GLY A 28 -20.45 9.62 15.19
N TRP A 29 -19.33 8.96 14.90
CA TRP A 29 -18.46 8.42 15.94
C TRP A 29 -17.61 9.52 16.57
N ASP A 30 -17.38 9.42 17.88
CA ASP A 30 -16.37 10.21 18.59
C ASP A 30 -15.01 9.49 18.43
N VAL A 31 -14.23 9.92 17.43
CA VAL A 31 -12.96 9.29 17.07
C VAL A 31 -11.79 10.04 17.70
N ILE A 32 -11.09 9.38 18.63
CA ILE A 32 -9.87 9.92 19.25
C ILE A 32 -8.66 9.21 18.63
N THR A 33 -7.69 9.99 18.17
CA THR A 33 -6.43 9.46 17.61
C THR A 33 -5.28 9.68 18.59
N HIS A 34 -4.42 8.66 18.73
CA HIS A 34 -3.23 8.70 19.57
C HIS A 34 -2.01 8.33 18.74
N GLY A 35 -1.01 9.22 18.69
CA GLY A 35 0.29 8.97 18.09
C GLY A 35 1.28 8.48 19.12
N LEU A 36 1.81 7.26 18.96
CA LEU A 36 2.78 6.69 19.89
C LEU A 36 4.19 7.24 19.64
N GLU A 37 4.98 7.31 20.70
CA GLU A 37 6.39 7.63 20.68
C GLU A 37 7.23 6.35 20.72
N GLY A 38 8.43 6.36 20.12
CA GLY A 38 9.37 5.24 20.10
C GLY A 38 9.78 4.85 18.69
N THR A 39 10.43 3.71 18.55
CA THR A 39 10.91 3.16 17.28
C THR A 39 9.99 2.03 16.83
N PHE A 40 9.45 2.15 15.63
CA PHE A 40 8.52 1.19 15.03
C PHE A 40 9.03 0.77 13.64
N PRO A 41 8.86 -0.50 13.25
CA PRO A 41 8.15 -1.59 13.94
C PRO A 41 8.98 -2.37 14.97
N GLU A 42 10.21 -1.98 15.28
CA GLU A 42 11.13 -2.72 16.15
C GLU A 42 10.59 -2.91 17.58
N GLY A 43 9.86 -1.93 18.09
CA GLY A 43 9.24 -1.99 19.40
C GLY A 43 10.22 -1.81 20.54
N ASP A 44 10.87 -0.64 20.63
CA ASP A 44 11.78 -0.31 21.75
C ASP A 44 11.01 -0.07 23.08
N THR A 45 11.75 0.08 24.17
CA THR A 45 11.17 0.33 25.50
C THR A 45 10.32 1.60 25.54
N ARG A 46 10.65 2.63 24.72
CA ARG A 46 9.85 3.86 24.62
C ARG A 46 8.52 3.60 23.94
N ALA A 47 8.52 2.81 22.84
CA ALA A 47 7.31 2.38 22.16
C ALA A 47 6.39 1.56 23.07
N GLU A 48 6.96 0.60 23.81
CA GLU A 48 6.21 -0.22 24.76
C GLU A 48 5.58 0.63 25.89
N SER A 49 6.37 1.55 26.49
CA SER A 49 5.88 2.45 27.51
C SER A 49 4.82 3.41 27.00
N SER A 50 5.00 3.95 25.79
CA SER A 50 4.05 4.86 25.14
C SER A 50 2.70 4.17 24.88
N LEU A 51 2.72 2.93 24.39
CA LEU A 51 1.51 2.14 24.18
C LEU A 51 0.81 1.82 25.52
N ASP A 52 1.54 1.37 26.54
CA ASP A 52 0.97 1.02 27.84
C ASP A 52 0.34 2.23 28.53
N LEU A 53 1.01 3.39 28.53
CA LEU A 53 0.46 4.64 29.09
C LEU A 53 -0.79 5.10 28.33
N THR A 54 -0.77 5.02 27.00
CA THR A 54 -1.92 5.38 26.16
C THR A 54 -3.11 4.47 26.48
N LEU A 55 -2.91 3.15 26.48
CA LEU A 55 -3.97 2.20 26.81
C LEU A 55 -4.48 2.42 28.25
N SER A 56 -3.61 2.67 29.23
CA SER A 56 -3.97 2.92 30.63
C SER A 56 -4.90 4.13 30.81
N ALA A 57 -4.74 5.15 29.97
CA ALA A 57 -5.56 6.37 30.03
C ALA A 57 -6.97 6.20 29.40
N ILE A 58 -7.20 5.15 28.63
CA ILE A 58 -8.49 4.89 27.97
C ILE A 58 -9.47 4.25 28.96
N SER A 59 -10.72 4.69 28.94
CA SER A 59 -11.78 4.21 29.84
C SER A 59 -12.09 2.72 29.64
N GLU A 60 -12.48 2.04 30.70
CA GLU A 60 -12.92 0.64 30.67
C GLU A 60 -14.08 0.43 29.68
N GLY A 61 -14.06 -0.68 28.98
CA GLY A 61 -15.05 -1.03 27.96
C GLY A 61 -14.90 -0.29 26.63
N ALA A 62 -13.97 0.65 26.52
CA ALA A 62 -13.77 1.39 25.28
C ALA A 62 -13.25 0.49 24.15
N LEU A 63 -13.65 0.84 22.93
CA LEU A 63 -13.18 0.24 21.72
C LEU A 63 -11.88 0.92 21.27
N VAL A 64 -10.86 0.11 20.99
CA VAL A 64 -9.55 0.58 20.53
C VAL A 64 -9.15 -0.15 19.27
N VAL A 65 -8.94 0.60 18.19
CA VAL A 65 -8.34 0.09 16.96
C VAL A 65 -6.85 0.44 16.99
N LEU A 66 -6.00 -0.57 16.76
CA LEU A 66 -4.54 -0.42 16.76
C LEU A 66 -3.98 -0.74 15.38
N ASP A 67 -3.26 0.23 14.79
CA ASP A 67 -2.48 -0.02 13.58
C ASP A 67 -1.41 -1.09 13.82
N GLY A 68 -1.17 -1.95 12.82
CA GLY A 68 -0.22 -3.05 12.91
C GLY A 68 1.21 -2.61 13.25
N LEU A 69 1.65 -1.47 12.73
CA LEU A 69 2.98 -0.92 13.07
C LEU A 69 3.06 -0.56 14.56
N ALA A 70 1.95 -0.09 15.16
CA ALA A 70 1.90 0.32 16.57
C ALA A 70 1.86 -0.84 17.54
N MET A 71 1.36 -2.02 17.10
CA MET A 71 1.02 -3.08 18.03
C MET A 71 1.75 -4.41 17.81
N SER A 72 2.10 -4.73 16.55
CA SER A 72 2.49 -6.11 16.21
C SER A 72 3.75 -6.62 16.89
N SER A 73 4.67 -5.72 17.30
CA SER A 73 5.88 -6.08 18.06
C SER A 73 5.75 -5.91 19.58
N LEU A 74 4.57 -5.51 20.10
CA LEU A 74 4.36 -5.09 21.50
C LEU A 74 3.23 -5.88 22.20
N PRO A 75 3.33 -7.22 22.34
CA PRO A 75 2.25 -8.03 22.94
C PRO A 75 2.02 -7.79 24.43
N ALA A 76 3.02 -7.30 25.19
CA ALA A 76 2.91 -7.17 26.64
C ALA A 76 1.89 -6.10 27.08
N PRO A 77 1.89 -4.85 26.56
CA PRO A 77 0.85 -3.87 26.85
C PRO A 77 -0.56 -4.34 26.44
N LEU A 78 -0.70 -5.00 25.29
CA LEU A 78 -2.00 -5.50 24.85
C LEU A 78 -2.55 -6.53 25.83
N ARG A 79 -1.71 -7.47 26.28
CA ARG A 79 -2.09 -8.49 27.28
C ARG A 79 -2.54 -7.86 28.61
N ALA A 80 -1.90 -6.78 29.03
CA ALA A 80 -2.25 -6.09 30.26
C ALA A 80 -3.63 -5.41 30.21
N HIS A 81 -4.09 -5.05 29.01
CA HIS A 81 -5.30 -4.25 28.85
C HIS A 81 -6.48 -4.97 28.17
N ARG A 82 -6.30 -6.19 27.60
CA ARG A 82 -7.32 -6.91 26.82
C ARG A 82 -8.61 -7.21 27.58
N ASP A 83 -8.53 -7.41 28.90
CA ASP A 83 -9.70 -7.77 29.70
C ASP A 83 -10.59 -6.55 30.03
N ARG A 84 -10.06 -5.33 29.89
CA ARG A 84 -10.78 -4.09 30.15
C ARG A 84 -11.08 -3.24 28.90
N LEU A 85 -10.37 -3.48 27.78
CA LEU A 85 -10.55 -2.79 26.52
C LEU A 85 -10.96 -3.77 25.41
N ARG A 86 -11.71 -3.29 24.45
CA ARG A 86 -12.02 -4.05 23.22
C ARG A 86 -10.99 -3.72 22.16
N LEU A 87 -9.91 -4.51 22.09
CA LEU A 87 -8.81 -4.31 21.17
C LEU A 87 -9.12 -4.94 19.81
N ILE A 88 -9.00 -4.18 18.73
CA ILE A 88 -9.11 -4.63 17.34
C ILE A 88 -7.82 -4.26 16.61
N ALA A 89 -7.20 -5.23 15.96
CA ALA A 89 -6.03 -5.01 15.12
C ALA A 89 -6.43 -4.47 13.75
N LEU A 90 -5.70 -3.48 13.23
CA LEU A 90 -5.81 -3.04 11.83
C LEU A 90 -4.51 -3.39 11.12
N ILE A 91 -4.53 -4.40 10.24
CA ILE A 91 -3.33 -4.95 9.61
C ILE A 91 -3.33 -4.62 8.12
N HIS A 92 -2.48 -3.69 7.72
CA HIS A 92 -2.23 -3.38 6.30
C HIS A 92 -1.47 -4.50 5.61
N HIS A 93 -0.46 -5.04 6.26
CA HIS A 93 0.23 -6.30 5.94
C HIS A 93 1.01 -6.78 7.16
N PRO A 94 1.27 -8.10 7.30
CA PRO A 94 2.07 -8.61 8.38
C PRO A 94 3.51 -8.07 8.35
N LEU A 95 4.07 -7.72 9.50
CA LEU A 95 5.44 -7.16 9.59
C LEU A 95 6.50 -8.13 9.03
N ALA A 96 6.33 -9.43 9.24
CA ALA A 96 7.26 -10.44 8.73
C ALA A 96 7.21 -10.64 7.21
N ASP A 97 6.23 -10.04 6.52
CA ASP A 97 6.15 -10.04 5.05
C ASP A 97 6.93 -8.86 4.43
N GLU A 98 7.55 -7.98 5.24
CA GLU A 98 8.40 -6.90 4.73
C GLU A 98 9.66 -7.45 4.05
N THR A 99 10.17 -6.70 3.07
CA THR A 99 11.37 -7.05 2.31
C THR A 99 12.65 -6.76 3.09
N GLY A 100 13.72 -7.53 2.82
CA GLY A 100 15.03 -7.29 3.42
C GLY A 100 15.23 -7.88 4.82
N LEU A 101 14.23 -8.53 5.39
CA LEU A 101 14.34 -9.22 6.68
C LEU A 101 15.16 -10.50 6.53
N ASP A 102 16.12 -10.72 7.45
CA ASP A 102 16.74 -12.02 7.60
C ASP A 102 15.78 -13.03 8.25
N GLU A 103 16.17 -14.31 8.28
CA GLU A 103 15.33 -15.40 8.79
C GLU A 103 15.05 -15.23 10.30
N ALA A 104 16.03 -14.78 11.07
CA ALA A 104 15.89 -14.60 12.52
C ALA A 104 14.93 -13.46 12.86
N GLU A 105 15.05 -12.33 12.15
CA GLU A 105 14.16 -11.19 12.33
C GLU A 105 12.73 -11.49 11.85
N ARG A 106 12.59 -12.18 10.73
CA ARG A 106 11.29 -12.67 10.24
C ARG A 106 10.61 -13.58 11.27
N ALA A 107 11.35 -14.53 11.85
CA ALA A 107 10.82 -15.42 12.88
C ALA A 107 10.45 -14.67 14.16
N ARG A 108 11.26 -13.67 14.57
CA ARG A 108 10.99 -12.78 15.70
C ARG A 108 9.68 -12.01 15.50
N LEU A 109 9.53 -11.34 14.37
CA LEU A 109 8.34 -10.56 14.05
C LEU A 109 7.09 -11.43 13.95
N THR A 110 7.19 -12.58 13.26
CA THR A 110 6.08 -13.54 13.18
C THR A 110 5.58 -13.95 14.57
N ARG A 111 6.49 -14.28 15.49
CA ARG A 111 6.12 -14.67 16.86
C ARG A 111 5.46 -13.52 17.62
N LEU A 112 6.05 -12.32 17.60
CA LEU A 112 5.52 -11.17 18.33
C LEU A 112 4.15 -10.74 17.80
N GLU A 113 3.99 -10.69 16.49
CA GLU A 113 2.72 -10.35 15.84
C GLU A 113 1.63 -11.39 16.13
N THR A 114 1.98 -12.69 16.14
CA THR A 114 1.06 -13.76 16.57
C THR A 114 0.61 -13.55 18.02
N GLU A 115 1.57 -13.29 18.93
CA GLU A 115 1.26 -13.01 20.33
C GLU A 115 0.37 -11.76 20.50
N SER A 116 0.62 -10.71 19.70
CA SER A 116 -0.16 -9.46 19.73
C SER A 116 -1.58 -9.65 19.19
N LEU A 117 -1.74 -10.34 18.06
CA LEU A 117 -3.04 -10.64 17.47
C LEU A 117 -3.92 -11.51 18.37
N ASP A 118 -3.32 -12.40 19.19
CA ASP A 118 -4.04 -13.20 20.16
C ASP A 118 -4.66 -12.37 21.32
N GLN A 119 -4.18 -11.15 21.53
CA GLN A 119 -4.75 -10.24 22.53
C GLN A 119 -5.94 -9.42 22.00
N CYS A 120 -6.18 -9.42 20.69
CA CYS A 120 -7.24 -8.65 20.07
C CYS A 120 -8.52 -9.47 19.89
N ALA A 121 -9.69 -8.83 19.93
CA ALA A 121 -10.99 -9.47 19.64
C ALA A 121 -11.05 -9.98 18.19
N GLY A 122 -10.36 -9.31 17.27
CA GLY A 122 -10.20 -9.68 15.88
C GLY A 122 -9.32 -8.71 15.13
N ALA A 123 -9.24 -8.90 13.82
CA ALA A 123 -8.45 -8.09 12.92
C ALA A 123 -9.28 -7.54 11.76
N ILE A 124 -9.09 -6.28 11.42
CA ILE A 124 -9.51 -5.66 10.17
C ILE A 124 -8.29 -5.64 9.26
N VAL A 125 -8.45 -6.04 8.02
CA VAL A 125 -7.37 -6.11 7.01
C VAL A 125 -7.79 -5.41 5.74
N THR A 126 -6.81 -4.89 5.00
CA THR A 126 -7.06 -4.08 3.80
C THR A 126 -7.18 -4.88 2.50
N SER A 127 -7.00 -6.22 2.55
CA SER A 127 -7.15 -7.08 1.36
C SER A 127 -7.51 -8.52 1.73
N ALA A 128 -8.11 -9.24 0.79
CA ALA A 128 -8.35 -10.68 0.92
C ALA A 128 -7.02 -11.46 1.01
N PHE A 129 -5.96 -10.99 0.36
CA PHE A 129 -4.62 -11.56 0.49
C PHE A 129 -4.13 -11.49 1.94
N THR A 130 -4.19 -10.32 2.58
CA THR A 130 -3.79 -10.16 3.99
C THR A 130 -4.66 -11.03 4.91
N ALA A 131 -5.97 -11.16 4.65
CA ALA A 131 -6.83 -12.06 5.41
C ALA A 131 -6.32 -13.52 5.35
N ARG A 132 -6.01 -14.02 4.16
CA ARG A 132 -5.44 -15.37 3.99
C ARG A 132 -4.10 -15.53 4.72
N ARG A 133 -3.28 -14.46 4.76
CA ARG A 133 -1.99 -14.48 5.48
C ARG A 133 -2.17 -14.63 6.99
N LEU A 134 -3.18 -14.00 7.59
CA LEU A 134 -3.42 -14.04 9.04
C LEU A 134 -3.78 -15.43 9.56
N VAL A 135 -4.19 -16.37 8.71
CA VAL A 135 -4.38 -17.78 9.09
C VAL A 135 -3.07 -18.38 9.62
N ALA A 136 -1.93 -18.03 9.01
CA ALA A 136 -0.61 -18.47 9.47
C ALA A 136 -0.20 -17.89 10.82
N TYR A 137 -0.85 -16.81 11.26
CA TYR A 137 -0.68 -16.18 12.57
C TYR A 137 -1.71 -16.66 13.61
N GLY A 138 -2.45 -17.73 13.29
CA GLY A 138 -3.43 -18.33 14.19
C GLY A 138 -4.75 -17.55 14.33
N VAL A 139 -5.00 -16.54 13.50
CA VAL A 139 -6.26 -15.80 13.52
C VAL A 139 -7.28 -16.53 12.63
N PRO A 140 -8.38 -17.06 13.21
CA PRO A 140 -9.39 -17.76 12.40
C PRO A 140 -10.20 -16.76 11.54
N ASP A 141 -10.69 -17.21 10.39
CA ASP A 141 -11.46 -16.39 9.45
C ASP A 141 -12.67 -15.69 10.11
N SER A 142 -13.27 -16.33 11.12
CA SER A 142 -14.39 -15.75 11.87
C SER A 142 -14.03 -14.45 12.61
N ARG A 143 -12.75 -14.24 12.92
CA ARG A 143 -12.20 -13.06 13.59
C ARG A 143 -11.52 -12.07 12.65
N VAL A 144 -11.61 -12.28 11.32
CA VAL A 144 -11.03 -11.38 10.32
C VAL A 144 -12.14 -10.69 9.53
N ARG A 145 -12.00 -9.38 9.31
CA ARG A 145 -12.87 -8.61 8.42
C ARG A 145 -12.02 -7.91 7.37
N VAL A 146 -12.42 -8.05 6.11
CA VAL A 146 -11.76 -7.36 5.00
C VAL A 146 -12.47 -6.04 4.75
N VAL A 147 -11.75 -4.94 4.86
CA VAL A 147 -12.23 -3.59 4.53
C VAL A 147 -11.26 -2.97 3.54
N LEU A 148 -11.61 -3.02 2.27
CA LEU A 148 -10.80 -2.48 1.19
C LEU A 148 -10.65 -0.96 1.34
N PRO A 149 -9.48 -0.38 1.00
CA PRO A 149 -9.33 1.07 0.90
C PRO A 149 -10.33 1.67 -0.10
N GLY A 150 -10.83 2.84 0.23
CA GLY A 150 -11.55 3.66 -0.73
C GLY A 150 -10.63 4.20 -1.82
N THR A 151 -11.21 4.47 -2.99
CA THR A 151 -10.49 5.08 -4.10
C THR A 151 -11.18 6.39 -4.47
N ASP A 152 -10.43 7.49 -4.46
CA ASP A 152 -10.95 8.78 -4.89
C ASP A 152 -11.17 8.79 -6.41
N PRO A 153 -12.28 9.34 -6.89
CA PRO A 153 -12.46 9.55 -8.32
C PRO A 153 -11.40 10.54 -8.83
N GLY A 154 -10.79 10.21 -9.96
CA GLY A 154 -9.81 11.07 -10.61
C GLY A 154 -10.18 11.37 -12.05
N ARG A 155 -9.48 12.33 -12.67
CA ARG A 155 -9.63 12.57 -14.10
C ARG A 155 -9.17 11.34 -14.89
N ALA A 156 -9.93 10.97 -15.91
CA ALA A 156 -9.50 9.88 -16.80
C ALA A 156 -8.15 10.24 -17.46
N ALA A 157 -7.27 9.25 -17.57
CA ALA A 157 -6.01 9.40 -18.27
C ALA A 157 -6.27 9.57 -19.78
N VAL A 158 -5.60 10.56 -20.39
CA VAL A 158 -5.68 10.85 -21.83
C VAL A 158 -4.36 10.57 -22.52
N GLY A 159 -3.29 10.35 -21.76
CA GLY A 159 -1.93 10.19 -22.28
C GLY A 159 -1.25 11.52 -22.62
N PRO A 160 -0.02 11.46 -23.13
CA PRO A 160 0.75 12.63 -23.53
C PRO A 160 0.15 13.31 -24.77
N ALA A 161 0.59 14.55 -25.04
CA ALA A 161 0.17 15.27 -26.23
C ALA A 161 0.54 14.53 -27.52
N ALA A 162 -0.20 14.81 -28.59
CA ALA A 162 0.03 14.15 -29.87
C ALA A 162 1.49 14.38 -30.39
N GLY A 163 2.20 13.33 -30.66
CA GLY A 163 3.59 13.35 -31.09
C GLY A 163 4.64 13.22 -29.98
N GLU A 164 4.22 13.29 -28.72
CA GLU A 164 5.10 12.99 -27.58
C GLU A 164 5.22 11.47 -27.36
N PRO A 165 6.34 11.00 -26.77
CA PRO A 165 6.50 9.60 -26.43
C PRO A 165 5.53 9.14 -25.36
N PRO A 166 5.15 7.85 -25.34
CA PRO A 166 4.38 7.28 -24.23
C PRO A 166 5.02 7.60 -22.88
N ARG A 167 4.20 8.05 -21.92
CA ARG A 167 4.62 8.39 -20.56
C ARG A 167 4.26 7.28 -19.60
N LEU A 168 5.27 6.74 -18.93
CA LEU A 168 5.11 5.77 -17.83
C LEU A 168 5.01 6.54 -16.52
N LEU A 169 4.14 6.10 -15.61
CA LEU A 169 4.03 6.66 -14.27
C LEU A 169 4.25 5.58 -13.22
N CYS A 170 5.16 5.84 -12.29
CA CYS A 170 5.38 5.04 -11.09
C CYS A 170 5.10 5.89 -9.87
N VAL A 171 4.18 5.47 -8.98
CA VAL A 171 3.87 6.19 -7.74
C VAL A 171 4.19 5.32 -6.55
N GLY A 172 5.06 5.81 -5.67
CA GLY A 172 5.46 5.14 -4.44
C GLY A 172 6.78 5.67 -3.89
N SER A 173 6.94 5.64 -2.56
CA SER A 173 8.20 6.03 -1.91
C SER A 173 9.35 5.15 -2.42
N LEU A 174 10.55 5.73 -2.59
CA LEU A 174 11.74 5.01 -3.05
C LEU A 174 12.30 4.13 -1.92
N THR A 175 11.62 3.00 -1.70
CA THR A 175 12.03 1.97 -0.74
C THR A 175 12.33 0.66 -1.47
N PRO A 176 13.14 -0.24 -0.90
CA PRO A 176 13.46 -1.54 -1.52
C PRO A 176 12.22 -2.31 -1.96
N ARG A 177 11.16 -2.30 -1.14
CA ARG A 177 9.90 -3.01 -1.42
C ARG A 177 9.22 -2.56 -2.71
N LYS A 178 9.35 -1.29 -3.10
CA LYS A 178 8.69 -0.74 -4.31
C LYS A 178 9.44 -1.05 -5.61
N GLY A 179 10.68 -1.57 -5.56
CA GLY A 179 11.41 -2.12 -6.71
C GLY A 179 11.76 -1.12 -7.79
N HIS A 180 12.06 0.14 -7.44
CA HIS A 180 12.47 1.15 -8.44
C HIS A 180 13.76 0.76 -9.17
N ASP A 181 14.67 0.06 -8.53
CA ASP A 181 15.88 -0.48 -9.15
C ASP A 181 15.55 -1.55 -10.22
N VAL A 182 14.55 -2.40 -9.96
CA VAL A 182 14.04 -3.38 -10.94
C VAL A 182 13.40 -2.64 -12.12
N LEU A 183 12.61 -1.60 -11.87
CA LEU A 183 12.01 -0.76 -12.91
C LEU A 183 13.08 -0.11 -13.79
N VAL A 184 14.09 0.53 -13.20
CA VAL A 184 15.19 1.19 -13.93
C VAL A 184 15.94 0.20 -14.82
N ARG A 185 16.27 -1.00 -14.31
CA ARG A 185 16.93 -2.06 -15.11
C ARG A 185 16.03 -2.57 -16.24
N ALA A 186 14.73 -2.72 -15.99
CA ALA A 186 13.78 -3.12 -17.02
C ALA A 186 13.68 -2.06 -18.14
N LEU A 187 13.62 -0.78 -17.78
CA LEU A 187 13.57 0.34 -18.72
C LEU A 187 14.86 0.46 -19.53
N ALA A 188 16.03 0.17 -18.96
CA ALA A 188 17.29 0.11 -19.69
C ALA A 188 17.27 -0.94 -20.83
N ARG A 189 16.59 -2.08 -20.63
CA ARG A 189 16.47 -3.13 -21.64
C ARG A 189 15.65 -2.72 -22.87
N ILE A 190 14.78 -1.72 -22.71
CA ILE A 190 13.92 -1.18 -23.77
C ILE A 190 14.30 0.26 -24.15
N ALA A 191 15.54 0.67 -23.88
CA ALA A 191 16.04 2.01 -24.19
C ALA A 191 15.97 2.38 -25.69
N SER A 192 15.91 1.39 -26.59
CA SER A 192 15.73 1.61 -28.04
C SER A 192 14.32 2.10 -28.42
N LEU A 193 13.32 1.93 -27.55
CA LEU A 193 11.97 2.44 -27.78
C LEU A 193 11.87 3.89 -27.26
N SER A 194 10.91 4.63 -27.80
CA SER A 194 10.59 5.99 -27.33
C SER A 194 9.61 5.90 -26.15
N TRP A 195 9.99 6.42 -24.98
CA TRP A 195 9.20 6.51 -23.76
C TRP A 195 9.84 7.53 -22.79
N SER A 196 9.08 8.02 -21.83
CA SER A 196 9.56 8.69 -20.61
C SER A 196 8.93 8.03 -19.38
N CYS A 197 9.51 8.22 -18.20
CA CYS A 197 9.01 7.66 -16.95
C CYS A 197 9.10 8.70 -15.83
N ASP A 198 7.98 8.96 -15.17
CA ASP A 198 7.92 9.79 -13.97
C ASP A 198 7.77 8.89 -12.73
N CYS A 199 8.74 8.95 -11.81
CA CYS A 199 8.71 8.31 -10.50
C CYS A 199 8.34 9.36 -9.45
N VAL A 200 7.15 9.22 -8.87
CA VAL A 200 6.61 10.15 -7.87
C VAL A 200 6.54 9.46 -6.51
N GLY A 201 7.15 10.05 -5.48
CA GLY A 201 7.11 9.54 -4.12
C GLY A 201 8.32 9.93 -3.27
N GLY A 202 8.19 9.77 -1.95
CA GLY A 202 9.19 10.21 -1.00
C GLY A 202 10.56 9.54 -1.15
N LEU A 203 11.61 10.33 -1.06
CA LEU A 203 13.02 9.89 -1.15
C LEU A 203 13.64 9.65 0.23
N LYS A 204 12.97 10.11 1.30
CA LYS A 204 13.53 10.19 2.65
C LYS A 204 13.29 8.95 3.51
N HIS A 205 12.39 8.04 3.09
CA HIS A 205 12.06 6.83 3.86
C HIS A 205 13.18 5.78 3.86
N ALA A 206 13.98 5.73 2.78
CA ALA A 206 15.16 4.87 2.66
C ALA A 206 16.22 5.61 1.82
N PRO A 207 16.94 6.61 2.39
CA PRO A 207 17.78 7.51 1.63
C PRO A 207 18.93 6.81 0.90
N GLU A 208 19.58 5.83 1.52
CA GLU A 208 20.65 5.06 0.90
C GLU A 208 20.16 4.27 -0.33
N HIS A 209 18.95 3.70 -0.25
CA HIS A 209 18.32 3.02 -1.40
C HIS A 209 17.95 4.02 -2.48
N ALA A 210 17.36 5.16 -2.12
CA ALA A 210 17.04 6.22 -3.07
C ALA A 210 18.28 6.70 -3.82
N ASP A 211 19.38 6.98 -3.12
CA ASP A 211 20.66 7.36 -3.72
C ASP A 211 21.18 6.28 -4.67
N SER A 212 21.08 5.00 -4.30
CA SER A 212 21.49 3.89 -5.14
C SER A 212 20.69 3.78 -6.43
N VAL A 213 19.36 4.04 -6.38
CA VAL A 213 18.49 4.06 -7.57
C VAL A 213 18.82 5.23 -8.50
N LEU A 214 19.08 6.41 -7.94
CA LEU A 214 19.48 7.59 -8.71
C LEU A 214 20.83 7.36 -9.41
N GLU A 215 21.80 6.77 -8.72
CA GLU A 215 23.11 6.42 -9.30
C GLU A 215 22.98 5.34 -10.39
N LEU A 216 22.16 4.32 -10.16
CA LEU A 216 21.85 3.30 -11.16
C LEU A 216 21.26 3.93 -12.42
N THR A 217 20.34 4.88 -12.30
CA THR A 217 19.72 5.60 -13.41
C THR A 217 20.77 6.34 -14.24
N ARG A 218 21.70 7.06 -13.58
CA ARG A 218 22.82 7.75 -14.26
C ARG A 218 23.79 6.77 -14.92
N SER A 219 24.17 5.70 -14.23
CA SER A 219 25.11 4.72 -14.79
C SER A 219 24.60 4.01 -16.03
N LEU A 220 23.27 3.95 -16.20
CA LEU A 220 22.60 3.39 -17.36
C LEU A 220 22.25 4.45 -18.45
N GLY A 221 22.58 5.72 -18.21
CA GLY A 221 22.34 6.83 -19.16
C GLY A 221 20.85 7.11 -19.36
N LEU A 222 20.03 7.01 -18.32
CA LEU A 222 18.58 7.18 -18.38
C LEU A 222 18.08 8.44 -17.66
N GLU A 223 18.95 9.32 -17.18
CA GLU A 223 18.63 10.54 -16.43
C GLU A 223 17.76 11.54 -17.19
N ASP A 224 17.86 11.57 -18.54
CA ASP A 224 17.02 12.43 -19.39
C ASP A 224 15.63 11.80 -19.67
N ARG A 225 15.39 10.58 -19.25
CA ARG A 225 14.17 9.81 -19.54
C ARG A 225 13.40 9.37 -18.29
N ILE A 226 14.05 9.29 -17.16
CA ILE A 226 13.44 8.92 -15.88
C ILE A 226 13.58 10.10 -14.92
N GLY A 227 12.44 10.72 -14.58
CA GLY A 227 12.34 11.78 -13.58
C GLY A 227 11.98 11.22 -12.20
N PHE A 228 12.55 11.81 -11.15
CA PHE A 228 12.20 11.52 -9.74
C PHE A 228 11.71 12.83 -9.10
N SER A 229 10.41 12.99 -8.97
CA SER A 229 9.78 14.26 -8.56
C SER A 229 9.68 14.44 -7.04
N GLY A 230 10.00 13.39 -6.25
CA GLY A 230 9.71 13.42 -4.82
C GLY A 230 8.20 13.37 -4.54
N GLU A 231 7.80 13.83 -3.37
CA GLU A 231 6.39 13.93 -3.01
C GLU A 231 5.75 15.13 -3.70
N LEU A 232 4.59 14.92 -4.28
CA LEU A 232 3.79 15.95 -4.96
C LEU A 232 2.49 16.22 -4.20
N GLU A 233 1.94 17.43 -4.39
CA GLU A 233 0.59 17.74 -3.95
C GLU A 233 -0.45 17.02 -4.83
N ALA A 234 -1.66 16.82 -4.30
CA ALA A 234 -2.69 16.02 -4.95
C ALA A 234 -3.02 16.50 -6.39
N ALA A 235 -3.04 17.81 -6.62
CA ALA A 235 -3.33 18.38 -7.95
C ALA A 235 -2.20 18.10 -8.96
N GLU A 236 -0.95 18.14 -8.53
CA GLU A 236 0.21 17.83 -9.38
C GLU A 236 0.26 16.32 -9.70
N LEU A 237 0.03 15.48 -8.68
CA LEU A 237 -0.05 14.03 -8.88
C LEU A 237 -1.21 13.66 -9.83
N ASP A 238 -2.37 14.30 -9.74
CA ASP A 238 -3.49 14.06 -10.65
C ASP A 238 -3.13 14.42 -12.11
N GLU A 239 -2.29 15.44 -12.34
CA GLU A 239 -1.77 15.77 -13.68
C GLU A 239 -0.84 14.67 -14.22
N HIS A 240 0.03 14.09 -13.38
CA HIS A 240 0.85 12.95 -13.78
C HIS A 240 0.01 11.73 -14.16
N TYR A 241 -1.03 11.41 -13.38
CA TYR A 241 -1.97 10.36 -13.75
C TYR A 241 -2.71 10.67 -15.06
N HIS A 242 -3.16 11.93 -15.23
CA HIS A 242 -3.94 12.34 -16.41
C HIS A 242 -3.14 12.22 -17.72
N THR A 243 -1.85 12.56 -17.67
CA THR A 243 -0.97 12.55 -18.86
C THR A 243 -0.21 11.24 -19.07
N ALA A 244 -0.34 10.27 -18.18
CA ALA A 244 0.29 8.96 -18.30
C ALA A 244 -0.37 8.08 -19.36
N SER A 245 0.42 7.18 -19.96
CA SER A 245 -0.03 6.13 -20.87
C SER A 245 -0.16 4.78 -20.19
N ILE A 246 0.73 4.50 -19.22
CA ILE A 246 0.84 3.23 -18.50
C ILE A 246 1.23 3.56 -17.05
N PHE A 247 0.58 2.93 -16.10
CA PHE A 247 1.04 2.89 -14.72
C PHE A 247 1.95 1.67 -14.53
N VAL A 248 3.15 1.88 -13.99
CA VAL A 248 4.12 0.80 -13.76
C VAL A 248 4.59 0.79 -12.31
N LEU A 249 4.55 -0.39 -11.66
CA LEU A 249 5.05 -0.55 -10.30
C LEU A 249 5.72 -1.93 -10.17
N ALA A 250 7.04 -1.95 -10.05
CA ALA A 250 7.85 -3.17 -9.95
C ALA A 250 7.94 -3.71 -8.52
N THR A 251 6.90 -3.52 -7.73
CA THR A 251 6.90 -3.82 -6.30
C THR A 251 7.20 -5.28 -5.98
N HIS A 252 7.91 -5.52 -4.89
CA HIS A 252 8.12 -6.87 -4.37
C HIS A 252 6.93 -7.37 -3.58
N TYR A 253 6.18 -6.46 -2.94
CA TYR A 253 5.03 -6.80 -2.12
C TYR A 253 4.10 -5.60 -1.92
N GLU A 254 2.78 -5.84 -1.99
CA GLU A 254 1.74 -4.89 -1.58
C GLU A 254 0.74 -5.55 -0.63
N GLY A 255 0.31 -4.84 0.40
CA GLY A 255 -0.80 -5.26 1.26
C GLY A 255 -2.16 -5.08 0.57
N TYR A 256 -2.29 -4.05 -0.29
CA TYR A 256 -3.40 -3.78 -1.19
C TYR A 256 -2.92 -3.14 -2.49
N GLY A 257 -2.15 -2.05 -2.41
CA GLY A 257 -1.68 -1.29 -3.56
C GLY A 257 -2.65 -0.17 -3.96
N MET A 258 -2.93 0.78 -3.07
CA MET A 258 -3.85 1.90 -3.31
C MET A 258 -3.54 2.64 -4.61
N VAL A 259 -2.26 2.89 -4.92
CA VAL A 259 -1.83 3.55 -6.16
C VAL A 259 -2.17 2.75 -7.43
N LEU A 260 -2.29 1.41 -7.33
CA LEU A 260 -2.78 0.55 -8.42
C LEU A 260 -4.29 0.79 -8.64
N ALA A 261 -5.06 0.84 -7.54
CA ALA A 261 -6.49 1.14 -7.60
C ALA A 261 -6.74 2.57 -8.15
N GLU A 262 -5.93 3.55 -7.74
CA GLU A 262 -5.96 4.92 -8.28
C GLU A 262 -5.70 4.98 -9.79
N ALA A 263 -4.72 4.20 -10.28
CA ALA A 263 -4.43 4.08 -11.70
C ALA A 263 -5.60 3.45 -12.47
N LEU A 264 -6.18 2.36 -11.93
CA LEU A 264 -7.34 1.68 -12.51
C LEU A 264 -8.56 2.59 -12.57
N ALA A 265 -8.83 3.37 -11.52
CA ALA A 265 -9.94 4.33 -11.49
C ALA A 265 -9.84 5.41 -12.57
N ARG A 266 -8.62 5.73 -13.00
CA ARG A 266 -8.34 6.69 -14.08
C ARG A 266 -8.23 6.04 -15.46
N GLY A 267 -8.39 4.73 -15.55
CA GLY A 267 -8.31 3.97 -16.81
C GLY A 267 -6.89 3.73 -17.31
N LEU A 268 -5.88 3.85 -16.46
CA LEU A 268 -4.52 3.51 -16.84
C LEU A 268 -4.32 2.00 -16.89
N PRO A 269 -3.79 1.46 -18.01
CA PRO A 269 -3.27 0.11 -18.02
C PRO A 269 -2.16 -0.05 -16.97
N VAL A 270 -2.20 -1.14 -16.21
CA VAL A 270 -1.22 -1.40 -15.15
C VAL A 270 -0.22 -2.45 -15.61
N VAL A 271 1.08 -2.17 -15.43
CA VAL A 271 2.15 -3.19 -15.49
C VAL A 271 2.76 -3.30 -14.11
N SER A 272 2.62 -4.45 -13.47
CA SER A 272 3.09 -4.64 -12.10
C SER A 272 3.55 -6.08 -11.88
N THR A 273 3.69 -6.47 -10.63
CA THR A 273 4.15 -7.81 -10.25
C THR A 273 3.03 -8.63 -9.61
N THR A 274 3.30 -9.92 -9.37
CA THR A 274 2.42 -10.79 -8.59
C THR A 274 2.68 -10.72 -7.09
N GLY A 275 3.36 -9.65 -6.60
CA GLY A 275 3.76 -9.49 -5.21
C GLY A 275 2.60 -9.15 -4.27
N GLY A 276 2.36 -9.99 -3.26
CA GLY A 276 1.33 -9.73 -2.25
C GLY A 276 -0.09 -9.71 -2.82
N ALA A 277 -0.83 -8.64 -2.51
CA ALA A 277 -2.23 -8.45 -2.93
C ALA A 277 -2.38 -7.88 -4.35
N VAL A 278 -1.30 -7.64 -5.10
CA VAL A 278 -1.40 -7.06 -6.45
C VAL A 278 -2.35 -7.85 -7.37
N PRO A 279 -2.33 -9.22 -7.41
CA PRO A 279 -3.29 -9.97 -8.23
C PRO A 279 -4.76 -9.83 -7.78
N ASP A 280 -5.00 -9.53 -6.50
CA ASP A 280 -6.36 -9.27 -5.99
C ASP A 280 -6.84 -7.85 -6.39
N THR A 281 -5.90 -6.89 -6.57
CA THR A 281 -6.20 -5.48 -6.90
C THR A 281 -6.25 -5.23 -8.40
N VAL A 282 -5.38 -5.87 -9.19
CA VAL A 282 -5.29 -5.72 -10.65
C VAL A 282 -5.84 -6.96 -11.33
N PRO A 283 -7.09 -6.93 -11.82
CA PRO A 283 -7.71 -8.10 -12.44
C PRO A 283 -7.18 -8.35 -13.85
N ASP A 284 -7.39 -9.58 -14.32
CA ASP A 284 -7.14 -9.93 -15.72
C ASP A 284 -7.87 -8.96 -16.66
N GLY A 285 -7.15 -8.49 -17.66
CA GLY A 285 -7.67 -7.54 -18.66
C GLY A 285 -7.56 -6.06 -18.28
N ALA A 286 -7.06 -5.72 -17.09
CA ALA A 286 -6.72 -4.33 -16.68
C ALA A 286 -5.21 -4.09 -16.58
N GLY A 287 -4.41 -5.15 -16.58
CA GLY A 287 -2.96 -5.04 -16.48
C GLY A 287 -2.21 -6.28 -16.97
N VAL A 288 -0.90 -6.20 -16.84
CA VAL A 288 0.06 -7.31 -17.06
C VAL A 288 0.87 -7.47 -15.78
N LEU A 289 0.83 -8.66 -15.19
CA LEU A 289 1.55 -8.97 -13.97
C LEU A 289 2.71 -9.93 -14.27
N VAL A 290 3.88 -9.63 -13.69
CA VAL A 290 5.11 -10.41 -13.85
C VAL A 290 5.63 -10.86 -12.47
N PRO A 291 6.55 -11.83 -12.36
CA PRO A 291 7.15 -12.19 -11.08
C PRO A 291 7.87 -10.99 -10.43
N PRO A 292 7.79 -10.82 -9.09
CA PRO A 292 8.57 -9.79 -8.39
C PRO A 292 10.08 -9.97 -8.62
N GLY A 293 10.80 -8.86 -8.82
CA GLY A 293 12.25 -8.87 -9.06
C GLY A 293 12.68 -9.30 -10.47
N ASP A 294 11.76 -9.71 -11.34
CA ASP A 294 12.09 -10.11 -12.70
C ASP A 294 12.08 -8.90 -13.66
N GLU A 295 13.22 -8.20 -13.73
CA GLU A 295 13.43 -7.06 -14.62
C GLU A 295 13.28 -7.41 -16.11
N ARG A 296 13.55 -8.68 -16.49
CA ARG A 296 13.42 -9.14 -17.86
C ARG A 296 11.95 -9.31 -18.26
N ALA A 297 11.17 -9.99 -17.43
CA ALA A 297 9.74 -10.16 -17.67
C ALA A 297 9.02 -8.80 -17.69
N LEU A 298 9.42 -7.86 -16.80
CA LEU A 298 8.89 -6.50 -16.78
C LEU A 298 9.21 -5.75 -18.08
N ALA A 299 10.45 -5.83 -18.56
CA ALA A 299 10.87 -5.24 -19.83
C ALA A 299 10.12 -5.83 -21.03
N GLU A 300 9.94 -7.15 -21.08
CA GLU A 300 9.19 -7.84 -22.13
C GLU A 300 7.70 -7.40 -22.13
N ALA A 301 7.08 -7.27 -20.97
CA ALA A 301 5.72 -6.77 -20.83
C ALA A 301 5.57 -5.33 -21.35
N LEU A 302 6.47 -4.43 -20.93
CA LEU A 302 6.48 -3.03 -21.39
C LEU A 302 6.77 -2.95 -22.89
N HIS A 303 7.76 -3.70 -23.39
CA HIS A 303 8.08 -3.75 -24.82
C HIS A 303 6.86 -4.15 -25.66
N ALA A 304 6.12 -5.18 -25.22
CA ALA A 304 4.93 -5.66 -25.94
C ALA A 304 3.78 -4.65 -26.00
N LEU A 305 3.71 -3.72 -25.04
CA LEU A 305 2.70 -2.66 -25.01
C LEU A 305 3.13 -1.40 -25.77
N LEU A 306 4.44 -1.12 -25.80
CA LEU A 306 5.00 0.09 -26.41
C LEU A 306 5.38 -0.09 -27.89
N SER A 307 5.34 -1.33 -28.43
CA SER A 307 5.83 -1.63 -29.78
C SER A 307 4.69 -1.87 -30.76
N GLY A 308 4.69 -1.08 -31.82
CA GLY A 308 3.89 -1.29 -33.03
C GLY A 308 2.36 -1.22 -32.83
N PRO A 309 1.59 -1.50 -33.91
CA PRO A 309 0.13 -1.39 -33.88
C PRO A 309 -0.55 -2.39 -32.92
N GLU A 310 0.02 -3.60 -32.78
CA GLU A 310 -0.53 -4.63 -31.87
C GLU A 310 -0.40 -4.22 -30.42
N GLY A 311 0.73 -3.58 -30.04
CA GLY A 311 0.93 -3.01 -28.71
C GLY A 311 -0.10 -1.94 -28.40
N ALA A 312 -0.34 -1.02 -29.34
CA ALA A 312 -1.35 0.02 -29.19
C ALA A 312 -2.78 -0.53 -29.00
N VAL A 313 -3.16 -1.57 -29.76
CA VAL A 313 -4.45 -2.26 -29.58
C VAL A 313 -4.56 -2.92 -28.21
N ARG A 314 -3.49 -3.60 -27.79
CA ARG A 314 -3.45 -4.25 -26.48
C ARG A 314 -3.55 -3.22 -25.34
N LEU A 315 -2.85 -2.10 -25.46
CA LEU A 315 -2.87 -1.01 -24.50
C LEU A 315 -4.29 -0.44 -24.36
N ALA A 316 -4.96 -0.13 -25.48
CA ALA A 316 -6.34 0.36 -25.47
C ALA A 316 -7.31 -0.63 -24.80
N LYS A 317 -7.17 -1.93 -25.07
CA LYS A 317 -7.99 -2.96 -24.43
C LYS A 317 -7.78 -3.04 -22.91
N LEU A 318 -6.53 -2.90 -22.45
CA LEU A 318 -6.22 -2.86 -21.02
C LEU A 318 -6.79 -1.59 -20.37
N ALA A 319 -6.73 -0.43 -21.05
CA ALA A 319 -7.32 0.82 -20.58
C ALA A 319 -8.86 0.69 -20.37
N GLU A 320 -9.55 0.06 -21.32
CA GLU A 320 -10.98 -0.24 -21.18
C GLU A 320 -11.25 -1.17 -19.99
N GLY A 321 -10.39 -2.17 -19.78
CA GLY A 321 -10.45 -3.07 -18.62
C GLY A 321 -10.25 -2.33 -17.30
N SER A 322 -9.27 -1.44 -17.25
CA SER A 322 -8.98 -0.59 -16.09
C SER A 322 -10.17 0.31 -15.74
N LEU A 323 -10.73 1.04 -16.71
CA LEU A 323 -11.93 1.86 -16.49
C LEU A 323 -13.13 1.06 -15.99
N ARG A 324 -13.34 -0.13 -16.54
CA ARG A 324 -14.45 -0.99 -16.13
C ARG A 324 -14.29 -1.44 -14.68
N HIS A 325 -13.08 -1.88 -14.30
CA HIS A 325 -12.80 -2.29 -12.94
C HIS A 325 -12.79 -1.09 -11.98
N GLY A 326 -12.17 0.03 -12.38
CA GLY A 326 -12.10 1.25 -11.59
C GLY A 326 -13.45 1.76 -11.11
N ARG A 327 -14.50 1.58 -11.93
CA ARG A 327 -15.90 1.92 -11.56
C ARG A 327 -16.51 1.01 -10.48
N SER A 328 -15.92 -0.14 -10.22
CA SER A 328 -16.37 -1.08 -9.18
C SER A 328 -15.56 -0.98 -7.89
N LEU A 329 -14.53 -0.16 -7.85
CA LEU A 329 -13.74 0.07 -6.64
C LEU A 329 -14.58 0.81 -5.59
N PRO A 330 -14.43 0.48 -4.30
CA PRO A 330 -15.16 1.18 -3.25
C PRO A 330 -14.73 2.65 -3.15
N THR A 331 -15.67 3.50 -2.80
CA THR A 331 -15.38 4.87 -2.36
C THR A 331 -14.92 4.88 -0.89
N TRP A 332 -14.40 6.02 -0.41
CA TRP A 332 -14.07 6.16 1.01
C TRP A 332 -15.30 6.12 1.92
N ASP A 333 -16.47 6.53 1.43
CA ASP A 333 -17.73 6.37 2.16
C ASP A 333 -18.11 4.88 2.29
N ASP A 334 -17.96 4.09 1.23
CA ASP A 334 -18.17 2.64 1.26
C ASP A 334 -17.19 1.95 2.23
N ALA A 335 -15.91 2.34 2.20
CA ALA A 335 -14.88 1.83 3.09
C ALA A 335 -15.21 2.16 4.57
N SER A 336 -15.64 3.38 4.85
CA SER A 336 -16.00 3.82 6.21
C SER A 336 -17.21 3.07 6.76
N LEU A 337 -18.25 2.87 5.94
CA LEU A 337 -19.42 2.06 6.30
C LEU A 337 -19.05 0.58 6.50
N ALA A 338 -18.14 0.05 5.70
CA ALA A 338 -17.65 -1.33 5.86
C ALA A 338 -16.81 -1.47 7.14
N PHE A 339 -16.01 -0.45 7.45
CA PHE A 339 -15.18 -0.41 8.67
C PHE A 339 -16.06 -0.33 9.93
N GLU A 340 -17.08 0.53 9.92
CA GLU A 340 -18.05 0.62 11.00
C GLU A 340 -18.69 -0.74 11.29
N ARG A 341 -19.20 -1.44 10.26
CA ARG A 341 -19.77 -2.77 10.41
C ARG A 341 -18.77 -3.78 10.96
N ALA A 342 -17.54 -3.77 10.43
CA ALA A 342 -16.48 -4.67 10.88
C ALA A 342 -16.17 -4.47 12.38
N VAL A 343 -16.07 -3.24 12.82
CA VAL A 343 -15.86 -2.88 14.23
C VAL A 343 -17.02 -3.36 15.11
N GLN A 344 -18.28 -3.11 14.70
CA GLN A 344 -19.46 -3.54 15.43
C GLN A 344 -19.55 -5.07 15.56
N GLU A 345 -19.30 -5.81 14.46
CA GLU A 345 -19.32 -7.28 14.46
C GLU A 345 -18.24 -7.89 15.34
N LEU A 346 -16.99 -7.36 15.28
CA LEU A 346 -15.88 -7.85 16.09
C LEU A 346 -16.06 -7.48 17.58
N SER A 347 -16.79 -6.41 17.88
CA SER A 347 -17.08 -5.99 19.26
C SER A 347 -18.24 -6.75 19.90
N ALA A 348 -19.17 -7.27 19.11
CA ALA A 348 -20.35 -8.00 19.61
C ALA A 348 -20.08 -9.48 19.93
N GLY A 349 -18.96 -10.02 19.45
CA GLY A 349 -18.61 -11.44 19.62
C GLY A 349 -17.77 -11.76 20.86
N VAL A 350 -17.63 -10.80 21.80
CA VAL A 350 -16.86 -10.94 23.06
C VAL A 350 -17.80 -10.99 24.26
#